data_bfadec6cd09957071816aaa683c0db90
#
_entry.id   bfadec6cd09957071816aaa683c0db90
#
_cell.length_a   1.000
_cell.length_b   1.000
_cell.length_c   1.000
_cell.angle_alpha   90.00
_cell.angle_beta   90.00
_cell.angle_gamma   90.00
#
_symmetry.space_group_name_H-M   'P 1'
#
loop_
_entity.id
_entity.type
_entity.pdbx_description
1 polymer ?
#
loop_
_entity_poly.entity_id
_entity_poly.type
_entity_poly.pdbx_seq_one_letter_code
_entity_poly.pdbx_strand_id
1 'polypeptide(L)'
;MHEGAVCREIMDIGSAAAVENEIKNVYEIVISVGPYSCIHEGQLNFYFDVLRKGTCMADAVIHLEKDESLTGVSQMYVKTFKGE
;
A
#
# COMPACT_ATOMS: atom_id res chain seq x y z
N MET A 1 -10.54 -11.30 0.52
CA MET A 1 -9.91 -10.17 1.21
C MET A 1 -10.54 -8.87 0.74
N HIS A 2 -10.83 -7.98 1.65
CA HIS A 2 -11.46 -6.71 1.32
C HIS A 2 -10.39 -5.65 1.07
N GLU A 3 -10.40 -5.05 -0.11
CA GLU A 3 -9.44 -4.00 -0.50
C GLU A 3 -9.51 -2.80 0.43
N GLY A 4 -10.69 -2.46 0.94
CA GLY A 4 -10.83 -1.36 1.89
C GLY A 4 -10.06 -1.58 3.19
N ALA A 5 -10.10 -2.80 3.72
CA ALA A 5 -9.38 -3.15 4.94
C ALA A 5 -7.86 -3.13 4.69
N VAL A 6 -7.44 -3.62 3.52
CA VAL A 6 -6.03 -3.59 3.11
C VAL A 6 -5.54 -2.16 3.00
N CYS A 7 -6.34 -1.27 2.39
CA CYS A 7 -5.97 0.14 2.26
C CYS A 7 -5.80 0.82 3.62
N ARG A 8 -6.67 0.51 4.58
CA ARG A 8 -6.54 1.06 5.94
C ARG A 8 -5.24 0.61 6.60
N GLU A 9 -4.91 -0.66 6.44
CA GLU A 9 -3.67 -1.20 6.98
C GLU A 9 -2.45 -0.55 6.33
N ILE A 10 -2.48 -0.37 5.02
CA ILE A 10 -1.42 0.34 4.29
C ILE A 10 -1.30 1.77 4.79
N MET A 11 -2.42 2.45 5.00
CA MET A 11 -2.45 3.81 5.51
C MET A 11 -1.79 3.89 6.89
N ASP A 12 -2.12 2.97 7.78
CA ASP A 12 -1.56 2.95 9.14
C ASP A 12 -0.06 2.66 9.11
N ILE A 13 0.36 1.67 8.35
CA ILE A 13 1.78 1.30 8.22
C ILE A 13 2.56 2.45 7.58
N GLY A 14 2.02 2.99 6.50
CA GLY A 14 2.67 4.09 5.78
C GLY A 14 2.77 5.36 6.60
N SER A 15 1.73 5.70 7.35
CA SER A 15 1.75 6.88 8.20
C SER A 15 2.78 6.75 9.32
N ALA A 16 2.89 5.58 9.94
CA ALA A 16 3.89 5.31 10.96
C ALA A 16 5.30 5.38 10.39
N ALA A 17 5.51 4.79 9.22
CA ALA A 17 6.82 4.81 8.55
C ALA A 17 7.21 6.24 8.15
N ALA A 18 6.26 7.03 7.70
CA ALA A 18 6.51 8.42 7.32
C ALA A 18 6.96 9.25 8.52
N VAL A 19 6.29 9.09 9.65
CA VAL A 19 6.67 9.80 10.89
C VAL A 19 8.07 9.37 11.34
N GLU A 20 8.34 8.08 11.35
CA GLU A 20 9.61 7.53 11.80
C GLU A 20 10.77 7.99 10.92
N ASN A 21 10.55 8.16 9.62
CA ASN A 21 11.58 8.55 8.66
C ASN A 21 11.54 10.03 8.28
N GLU A 22 10.74 10.81 8.97
CA GLU A 22 10.59 12.26 8.75
C GLU A 22 10.18 12.58 7.32
N ILE A 23 9.32 11.75 6.73
CA ILE A 23 8.79 11.92 5.37
C ILE A 23 7.49 12.73 5.47
N LYS A 24 7.42 13.85 4.76
CA LYS A 24 6.24 14.71 4.77
C LYS A 24 5.26 14.35 3.67
N ASN A 25 5.75 13.89 2.53
CA ASN A 25 4.93 13.47 1.40
C ASN A 25 5.39 12.12 0.88
N VAL A 26 4.45 11.19 0.81
CA VAL A 26 4.70 9.88 0.23
C VAL A 26 4.20 9.88 -1.21
N TYR A 27 5.01 9.39 -2.14
CA TYR A 27 4.66 9.37 -3.57
C TYR A 27 4.31 7.99 -4.07
N GLU A 28 4.95 6.96 -3.53
CA GLU A 28 4.81 5.62 -4.07
C GLU A 28 4.92 4.59 -2.95
N ILE A 29 4.04 3.61 -3.02
CA ILE A 29 4.07 2.45 -2.13
C ILE A 29 4.04 1.21 -3.01
N VAL A 30 5.07 0.38 -2.91
CA VAL A 30 5.13 -0.88 -3.64
C VAL A 30 4.84 -2.01 -2.66
N ILE A 31 3.85 -2.82 -3.00
CA ILE A 31 3.41 -3.93 -2.17
C ILE A 31 3.65 -5.23 -2.92
N SER A 32 4.35 -6.16 -2.26
CA SER A 32 4.55 -7.50 -2.81
C SER A 32 3.39 -8.39 -2.41
N VAL A 33 2.83 -9.09 -3.40
CA VAL A 33 1.72 -10.03 -3.20
C VAL A 33 2.09 -11.36 -3.85
N GLY A 34 1.48 -12.43 -3.40
CA GLY A 34 1.70 -13.75 -3.99
C GLY A 34 0.97 -13.90 -5.33
N PRO A 35 1.38 -14.90 -6.14
CA PRO A 35 0.74 -15.14 -7.44
C PRO A 35 -0.72 -15.56 -7.34
N TYR A 36 -1.15 -16.01 -6.18
CA TYR A 36 -2.54 -16.43 -5.94
C TYR A 36 -3.39 -15.34 -5.29
N SER A 37 -2.85 -14.14 -5.14
CA SER A 37 -3.58 -13.02 -4.54
C SER A 37 -4.73 -12.59 -5.44
N CYS A 38 -5.87 -12.29 -4.83
CA CYS A 38 -7.06 -11.76 -5.53
C CYS A 38 -7.12 -10.24 -5.50
N ILE A 39 -6.05 -9.58 -5.03
CA ILE A 39 -6.01 -8.12 -4.93
C ILE A 39 -5.63 -7.53 -6.28
N HIS A 40 -6.36 -6.49 -6.70
CA HIS A 40 -6.11 -5.78 -7.94
C HIS A 40 -5.62 -4.36 -7.65
N GLU A 41 -4.56 -3.95 -8.33
CA GLU A 41 -3.93 -2.65 -8.15
C GLU A 41 -4.90 -1.49 -8.37
N GLY A 42 -5.67 -1.54 -9.45
CA GLY A 42 -6.64 -0.48 -9.76
C GLY A 42 -7.71 -0.34 -8.69
N GLN A 43 -8.20 -1.45 -8.18
CA GLN A 43 -9.21 -1.45 -7.13
C GLN A 43 -8.64 -0.95 -5.80
N LEU A 44 -7.42 -1.32 -5.49
CA LEU A 44 -6.73 -0.82 -4.30
C LEU A 44 -6.58 0.69 -4.34
N ASN A 45 -6.14 1.22 -5.48
CA ASN A 45 -5.99 2.67 -5.64
C ASN A 45 -7.33 3.39 -5.58
N PHE A 46 -8.40 2.77 -6.08
CA PHE A 46 -9.74 3.33 -6.00
C PHE A 46 -10.17 3.56 -4.54
N TYR A 47 -10.01 2.56 -3.69
CA TYR A 47 -10.34 2.70 -2.26
C TYR A 47 -9.36 3.62 -1.55
N PHE A 48 -8.09 3.53 -1.90
CA PHE A 48 -7.05 4.34 -1.28
C PHE A 48 -7.24 5.82 -1.57
N ASP A 49 -7.76 6.14 -2.75
CA ASP A 49 -8.02 7.52 -3.17
C ASP A 49 -8.94 8.27 -2.20
N VAL A 50 -9.87 7.57 -1.58
CA VAL A 50 -10.75 8.15 -0.58
C VAL A 50 -10.02 8.35 0.75
N LEU A 51 -9.22 7.37 1.18
CA LEU A 51 -8.56 7.38 2.47
C LEU A 51 -7.38 8.36 2.54
N ARG A 52 -6.69 8.57 1.42
CA ARG A 52 -5.45 9.35 1.41
C ARG A 52 -5.62 10.85 1.48
N LYS A 53 -6.81 11.35 1.27
CA LYS A 53 -7.08 12.80 1.24
C LYS A 53 -6.78 13.43 2.60
N GLY A 54 -6.04 14.54 2.58
CA GLY A 54 -5.66 15.26 3.79
C GLY A 54 -4.57 14.59 4.62
N THR A 55 -3.89 13.57 4.07
CA THR A 55 -2.82 12.86 4.76
C THR A 55 -1.49 13.06 4.03
N CYS A 56 -0.41 12.60 4.64
CA CYS A 56 0.92 12.61 3.99
C CYS A 56 0.96 11.74 2.74
N MET A 57 -0.08 10.93 2.50
CA MET A 57 -0.18 10.05 1.34
C MET A 57 -1.15 10.57 0.28
N ALA A 58 -1.50 11.85 0.32
CA ALA A 58 -2.44 12.45 -0.63
C ALA A 58 -2.03 12.25 -2.09
N ASP A 59 -0.73 12.20 -2.37
CA ASP A 59 -0.20 12.01 -3.73
C ASP A 59 0.34 10.61 -3.98
N ALA A 60 0.17 9.70 -3.03
CA ALA A 60 0.75 8.36 -3.12
C ALA A 60 -0.03 7.46 -4.08
N VAL A 61 0.72 6.65 -4.82
CA VAL A 61 0.14 5.62 -5.71
C VAL A 61 0.65 4.27 -5.24
N ILE A 62 -0.24 3.29 -5.22
CA ILE A 62 0.10 1.92 -4.84
C ILE A 62 0.40 1.12 -6.10
N HIS A 63 1.53 0.43 -6.10
CA HIS A 63 1.89 -0.53 -7.14
C HIS A 63 2.03 -1.91 -6.52
N LEU A 64 1.53 -2.91 -7.23
CA LEU A 64 1.66 -4.30 -6.81
C LEU A 64 2.76 -4.98 -7.59
N GLU A 65 3.57 -5.77 -6.89
CA GLU A 65 4.57 -6.66 -7.50
C GLU A 65 4.28 -8.08 -7.05
N LYS A 66 4.50 -9.04 -7.93
CA LYS A 66 4.32 -10.45 -7.59
C LYS A 66 5.60 -11.00 -6.97
N ASP A 67 5.43 -11.73 -5.88
CA ASP A 67 6.50 -12.46 -5.22
C ASP A 67 6.12 -13.93 -5.20
N GLU A 68 6.83 -14.74 -5.97
CA GLU A 68 6.53 -16.17 -6.12
C GLU A 68 6.70 -16.95 -4.82
N SER A 69 7.45 -16.41 -3.86
CA SER A 69 7.64 -17.07 -2.58
C SER A 69 6.44 -16.96 -1.65
N LEU A 70 5.50 -16.05 -1.95
CA LEU A 70 4.30 -15.87 -1.17
C LEU A 70 3.19 -16.77 -1.70
N THR A 71 2.94 -17.88 -1.00
CA THR A 71 2.00 -18.90 -1.46
C THR A 71 0.57 -18.74 -0.94
N GLY A 72 0.36 -17.95 0.11
CA GLY A 72 -0.96 -17.70 0.65
C GLY A 72 -1.70 -16.60 -0.09
N VAL A 73 -3.02 -16.75 -0.26
CA VAL A 73 -3.84 -15.77 -1.00
C VAL A 73 -3.90 -14.40 -0.32
N SER A 74 -3.62 -14.34 0.97
CA SER A 74 -3.64 -13.08 1.72
C SER A 74 -2.26 -12.61 2.17
N GLN A 75 -1.21 -13.29 1.74
CA GLN A 75 0.15 -12.88 2.10
C GLN A 75 0.56 -11.65 1.28
N MET A 76 1.05 -10.63 1.98
CA MET A 76 1.56 -9.42 1.35
C MET A 76 2.46 -8.68 2.32
N TYR A 77 3.33 -7.83 1.76
CA TYR A 77 4.14 -6.93 2.57
C TYR A 77 4.47 -5.66 1.78
N VAL A 78 4.73 -4.60 2.51
CA VAL A 78 5.19 -3.34 1.88
C VAL A 78 6.67 -3.50 1.55
N LYS A 79 6.98 -3.49 0.27
CA LYS A 79 8.34 -3.67 -0.22
C LYS A 79 9.12 -2.37 -0.25
N THR A 80 8.51 -1.32 -0.78
CA THR A 80 9.14 -0.01 -0.91
C THR A 80 8.16 1.08 -0.56
N PHE A 81 8.71 2.15 0.00
CA PHE A 81 7.95 3.29 0.45
C PHE A 81 8.78 4.52 0.11
N LYS A 82 8.32 5.31 -0.85
CA LYS A 82 9.08 6.46 -1.34
C LYS A 82 8.36 7.77 -1.04
N GLY A 83 9.15 8.75 -0.59
CA GLY A 83 8.65 10.07 -0.30
C GLY A 83 9.77 11.03 0.03
N GLU A 84 9.38 12.24 0.44
CA GLU A 84 10.33 13.26 0.86
C GLU A 84 9.84 14.10 2.03
#